data_b4398b96002b710e49046da44c645a82
#
_entry.id   b4398b96002b710e49046da44c645a82
#
_cell.length_a   1.000
_cell.length_b   1.000
_cell.length_c   1.000
_cell.angle_alpha   90.00
_cell.angle_beta   90.00
_cell.angle_gamma   90.00
#
_symmetry.space_group_name_H-M   'P 1'
#
loop_
_entity.id
_entity.type
_entity.pdbx_description
1 polymer ?
#
loop_
_entity_poly.entity_id
_entity_poly.type
_entity_poly.pdbx_seq_one_letter_code
_entity_poly.pdbx_strand_id
1 'polypeptide(L)'
;MPSFVRLIGRKSLSLAQQFLLVGGLVSLVATVIVGAFVTSLIEDAVARNSGAATALYVDSVIAPLLPDMQASADLSDSVKQALDETLGQGALGKRLMSFKLWRPDGTILYSNNKEQIGRKLPISDGLQTALTGKMVAEYDNVDDAGSESERESGMPLLEVYNPVLQPWSGDVVAVLEFYEIATDFQHSLNHARLQSWIVVLAFTMTFFAILSALVFKGSRMIDR
;
A
#
# COMPACT_ATOMS: atom_id res chain seq x y z
N MET A 1 -11.46 65.67 9.42
CA MET A 1 -11.90 64.26 9.33
C MET A 1 -10.88 63.40 10.03
N PRO A 2 -11.15 62.93 11.25
CA PRO A 2 -10.20 62.08 11.98
C PRO A 2 -10.42 60.60 11.72
N SER A 3 -9.33 59.95 11.46
CA SER A 3 -9.11 58.57 11.16
C SER A 3 -9.57 57.64 12.28
N PHE A 4 -10.53 56.76 12.00
CA PHE A 4 -10.90 55.66 12.82
C PHE A 4 -9.92 54.49 12.60
N VAL A 5 -8.80 54.53 13.30
CA VAL A 5 -8.01 53.32 13.54
C VAL A 5 -8.39 52.82 14.94
N ARG A 6 -9.42 51.99 15.01
CA ARG A 6 -9.71 51.23 16.23
C ARG A 6 -8.63 50.17 16.42
N LEU A 7 -7.72 50.42 17.28
CA LEU A 7 -6.86 49.41 17.92
C LEU A 7 -7.74 48.28 18.45
N ILE A 8 -7.65 47.13 17.83
CA ILE A 8 -8.09 45.86 18.42
C ILE A 8 -7.18 45.63 19.61
N GLY A 9 -7.71 45.83 20.81
CA GLY A 9 -6.99 45.62 22.06
C GLY A 9 -6.47 44.18 22.10
N ARG A 10 -5.18 44.01 21.96
CA ARG A 10 -4.48 42.75 22.25
C ARG A 10 -4.67 42.49 23.76
N LYS A 11 -5.71 41.76 24.13
CA LYS A 11 -5.74 41.12 25.44
C LYS A 11 -4.51 40.22 25.49
N SER A 12 -3.54 40.60 26.29
CA SER A 12 -2.36 39.76 26.54
C SER A 12 -2.88 38.46 27.11
N LEU A 13 -2.72 37.39 26.34
CA LEU A 13 -3.06 36.04 26.78
C LEU A 13 -2.24 35.73 28.02
N SER A 14 -2.86 35.16 29.05
CA SER A 14 -2.13 34.71 30.22
C SER A 14 -1.08 33.65 29.80
N LEU A 15 0.01 33.55 30.56
CA LEU A 15 1.05 32.53 30.31
C LEU A 15 0.46 31.12 30.17
N ALA A 16 -0.56 30.79 30.96
CA ALA A 16 -1.29 29.54 30.87
C ALA A 16 -2.02 29.37 29.56
N GLN A 17 -2.65 30.43 29.05
CA GLN A 17 -3.34 30.40 27.75
C GLN A 17 -2.35 30.27 26.57
N GLN A 18 -1.20 30.95 26.62
CA GLN A 18 -0.14 30.81 25.63
C GLN A 18 0.41 29.38 25.61
N PHE A 19 0.68 28.80 26.77
CA PHE A 19 1.13 27.41 26.91
C PHE A 19 0.12 26.41 26.34
N LEU A 20 -1.17 26.60 26.63
CA LEU A 20 -2.23 25.74 26.12
C LEU A 20 -2.38 25.84 24.61
N LEU A 21 -2.26 27.06 24.03
CA LEU A 21 -2.34 27.24 22.58
C LEU A 21 -1.15 26.59 21.87
N VAL A 22 0.07 26.87 22.36
CA VAL A 22 1.28 26.28 21.77
C VAL A 22 1.30 24.76 21.95
N GLY A 23 1.00 24.28 23.15
CA GLY A 23 0.91 22.85 23.47
C GLY A 23 -0.18 22.15 22.67
N GLY A 24 -1.35 22.78 22.49
CA GLY A 24 -2.43 22.29 21.65
C GLY A 24 -2.03 22.19 20.18
N LEU A 25 -1.36 23.22 19.66
CA LEU A 25 -0.87 23.20 18.27
C LEU A 25 0.17 22.09 18.06
N VAL A 26 1.14 21.97 18.96
CA VAL A 26 2.17 20.92 18.90
C VAL A 26 1.53 19.53 18.98
N SER A 27 0.57 19.34 19.89
CA SER A 27 -0.16 18.07 20.01
C SER A 27 -0.95 17.73 18.77
N LEU A 28 -1.59 18.72 18.13
CA LEU A 28 -2.33 18.53 16.89
C LEU A 28 -1.40 18.11 15.75
N VAL A 29 -0.26 18.79 15.58
CA VAL A 29 0.74 18.43 14.55
C VAL A 29 1.29 17.04 14.80
N ALA A 30 1.64 16.70 16.06
CA ALA A 30 2.11 15.38 16.42
C ALA A 30 1.05 14.29 16.11
N THR A 31 -0.23 14.57 16.42
CA THR A 31 -1.34 13.65 16.11
C THR A 31 -1.45 13.37 14.61
N VAL A 32 -1.35 14.40 13.78
CA VAL A 32 -1.42 14.25 12.31
C VAL A 32 -0.23 13.42 11.80
N ILE A 33 0.98 13.71 12.28
CA ILE A 33 2.19 12.98 11.86
C ILE A 33 2.09 11.49 12.26
N VAL A 34 1.76 11.22 13.53
CA VAL A 34 1.65 9.84 14.03
C VAL A 34 0.51 9.10 13.36
N GLY A 35 -0.65 9.75 13.18
CA GLY A 35 -1.79 9.16 12.51
C GLY A 35 -1.49 8.80 11.05
N ALA A 36 -0.84 9.68 10.31
CA ALA A 36 -0.42 9.40 8.93
C ALA A 36 0.60 8.25 8.86
N PHE A 37 1.59 8.25 9.75
CA PHE A 37 2.59 7.19 9.82
C PHE A 37 1.98 5.82 10.15
N VAL A 38 1.09 5.76 11.15
CA VAL A 38 0.40 4.51 11.53
C VAL A 38 -0.50 4.03 10.38
N THR A 39 -1.17 4.94 9.69
CA THR A 39 -2.00 4.60 8.52
C THR A 39 -1.16 3.96 7.43
N SER A 40 -0.01 4.52 7.09
CA SER A 40 0.92 3.95 6.10
C SER A 40 1.42 2.56 6.50
N LEU A 41 1.79 2.37 7.79
CA LEU A 41 2.21 1.04 8.27
C LEU A 41 1.09 -0.02 8.17
N ILE A 42 -0.15 0.36 8.46
CA ILE A 42 -1.30 -0.55 8.34
C ILE A 42 -1.52 -0.92 6.87
N GLU A 43 -1.48 0.05 5.97
CA GLU A 43 -1.64 -0.15 4.54
C GLU A 43 -0.61 -1.15 3.99
N ASP A 44 0.65 -0.91 4.26
CA ASP A 44 1.76 -1.80 3.88
C ASP A 44 1.63 -3.21 4.49
N ALA A 45 1.22 -3.32 5.75
CA ALA A 45 1.08 -4.61 6.41
C ALA A 45 -0.08 -5.42 5.84
N VAL A 46 -1.22 -4.77 5.56
CA VAL A 46 -2.40 -5.43 5.01
C VAL A 46 -2.17 -5.80 3.54
N ALA A 47 -1.53 -4.91 2.76
CA ALA A 47 -1.16 -5.19 1.37
C ALA A 47 -0.24 -6.43 1.28
N ARG A 48 0.83 -6.46 2.07
CA ARG A 48 1.74 -7.61 2.12
C ARG A 48 1.05 -8.89 2.57
N ASN A 49 0.18 -8.84 3.56
CA ASN A 49 -0.53 -10.03 4.05
C ASN A 49 -1.51 -10.57 3.00
N SER A 50 -2.23 -9.69 2.31
CA SER A 50 -3.15 -10.05 1.23
C SER A 50 -2.40 -10.64 0.04
N GLY A 51 -1.33 -9.95 -0.39
CA GLY A 51 -0.46 -10.40 -1.47
C GLY A 51 0.20 -11.75 -1.18
N ALA A 52 0.66 -11.98 0.08
CA ALA A 52 1.26 -13.25 0.49
C ALA A 52 0.27 -14.41 0.40
N ALA A 53 -1.00 -14.22 0.72
CA ALA A 53 -2.02 -15.26 0.59
C ALA A 53 -2.22 -15.68 -0.87
N THR A 54 -2.28 -14.71 -1.78
CA THR A 54 -2.41 -14.98 -3.21
C THR A 54 -1.10 -15.54 -3.80
N ALA A 55 0.06 -15.07 -3.34
CA ALA A 55 1.36 -15.60 -3.73
C ALA A 55 1.52 -17.09 -3.37
N LEU A 56 1.10 -17.52 -2.19
CA LEU A 56 1.09 -18.93 -1.78
C LEU A 56 0.22 -19.79 -2.70
N TYR A 57 -0.93 -19.27 -3.12
CA TYR A 57 -1.78 -19.97 -4.10
C TYR A 57 -1.08 -20.10 -5.45
N VAL A 58 -0.48 -19.00 -5.92
CA VAL A 58 0.28 -18.97 -7.16
C VAL A 58 1.44 -19.96 -7.14
N ASP A 59 2.21 -19.99 -6.06
CA ASP A 59 3.33 -20.94 -5.90
C ASP A 59 2.86 -22.39 -5.90
N SER A 60 1.72 -22.68 -5.30
CA SER A 60 1.20 -24.04 -5.22
C SER A 60 0.55 -24.54 -6.50
N VAL A 61 0.01 -23.65 -7.34
CA VAL A 61 -0.81 -24.01 -8.49
C VAL A 61 -0.13 -23.64 -9.82
N ILE A 62 0.47 -22.46 -9.88
CA ILE A 62 1.04 -21.92 -11.13
C ILE A 62 2.49 -22.34 -11.32
N ALA A 63 3.32 -22.27 -10.26
CA ALA A 63 4.73 -22.66 -10.39
C ALA A 63 4.94 -24.08 -10.93
N PRO A 64 4.14 -25.10 -10.52
CA PRO A 64 4.26 -26.44 -11.09
C PRO A 64 3.87 -26.58 -12.57
N LEU A 65 3.09 -25.62 -13.10
CA LEU A 65 2.73 -25.62 -14.54
C LEU A 65 3.84 -25.06 -15.40
N LEU A 66 4.78 -24.30 -14.82
CA LEU A 66 5.86 -23.68 -15.56
C LEU A 66 6.93 -24.74 -15.89
N PRO A 67 7.42 -24.77 -17.14
CA PRO A 67 8.55 -25.64 -17.51
C PRO A 67 9.84 -25.17 -16.83
N ASP A 68 10.90 -25.95 -16.99
CA ASP A 68 12.24 -25.46 -16.63
C ASP A 68 12.56 -24.21 -17.47
N MET A 69 12.39 -23.05 -16.86
CA MET A 69 12.53 -21.75 -17.52
C MET A 69 13.98 -21.44 -17.92
N GLN A 70 14.97 -22.19 -17.42
CA GLN A 70 16.35 -22.08 -17.87
C GLN A 70 16.58 -22.84 -19.21
N ALA A 71 15.85 -23.93 -19.41
CA ALA A 71 15.98 -24.76 -20.60
C ALA A 71 15.14 -24.26 -21.79
N SER A 72 14.08 -23.51 -21.55
CA SER A 72 13.10 -23.07 -22.55
C SER A 72 12.98 -21.56 -22.61
N ALA A 73 13.23 -20.98 -23.77
CA ALA A 73 13.09 -19.54 -23.99
C ALA A 73 11.62 -19.08 -24.06
N ASP A 74 10.70 -19.97 -24.45
CA ASP A 74 9.28 -19.66 -24.61
C ASP A 74 8.40 -20.71 -23.94
N LEU A 75 7.18 -20.29 -23.57
CA LEU A 75 6.15 -21.20 -23.07
C LEU A 75 5.49 -21.93 -24.23
N SER A 76 5.32 -23.24 -24.10
CA SER A 76 4.55 -24.03 -25.03
C SER A 76 3.06 -23.64 -25.02
N ASP A 77 2.35 -23.89 -26.12
CA ASP A 77 0.92 -23.55 -26.18
C ASP A 77 0.09 -24.33 -25.15
N SER A 78 0.51 -25.55 -24.78
CA SER A 78 -0.13 -26.33 -23.75
C SER A 78 0.02 -25.69 -22.35
N VAL A 79 1.17 -25.08 -22.06
CA VAL A 79 1.38 -24.33 -20.80
C VAL A 79 0.55 -23.05 -20.79
N LYS A 80 0.52 -22.32 -21.91
CA LYS A 80 -0.32 -21.12 -22.05
C LYS A 80 -1.80 -21.43 -21.85
N GLN A 81 -2.28 -22.54 -22.44
CA GLN A 81 -3.65 -22.98 -22.24
C GLN A 81 -3.94 -23.37 -20.78
N ALA A 82 -3.02 -24.10 -20.12
CA ALA A 82 -3.16 -24.45 -18.71
C ALA A 82 -3.20 -23.21 -17.81
N LEU A 83 -2.41 -22.18 -18.12
CA LEU A 83 -2.46 -20.89 -17.44
C LEU A 83 -3.80 -20.17 -17.68
N ASP A 84 -4.30 -20.13 -18.93
CA ASP A 84 -5.60 -19.55 -19.25
C ASP A 84 -6.74 -20.23 -18.48
N GLU A 85 -6.74 -21.55 -18.40
CA GLU A 85 -7.75 -22.33 -17.66
C GLU A 85 -7.64 -22.12 -16.16
N THR A 86 -6.43 -22.13 -15.60
CA THR A 86 -6.20 -22.02 -14.15
C THR A 86 -6.49 -20.61 -13.63
N LEU A 87 -6.07 -19.60 -14.36
CA LEU A 87 -6.19 -18.19 -13.93
C LEU A 87 -7.51 -17.56 -14.35
N GLY A 88 -8.12 -18.04 -15.46
CA GLY A 88 -9.42 -17.55 -15.93
C GLY A 88 -10.62 -18.19 -15.21
N GLN A 89 -10.43 -19.28 -14.47
CA GLN A 89 -11.51 -20.05 -13.86
C GLN A 89 -11.42 -20.06 -12.32
N GLY A 90 -12.54 -20.37 -11.67
CA GLY A 90 -12.60 -20.53 -10.23
C GLY A 90 -12.66 -19.21 -9.42
N ALA A 91 -12.30 -19.30 -8.16
CA ALA A 91 -12.36 -18.17 -7.24
C ALA A 91 -11.30 -17.11 -7.55
N LEU A 92 -10.13 -17.53 -8.03
CA LEU A 92 -9.04 -16.62 -8.38
C LEU A 92 -9.36 -15.80 -9.62
N GLY A 93 -9.92 -16.41 -10.67
CA GLY A 93 -10.27 -15.70 -11.90
C GLY A 93 -11.32 -14.59 -11.73
N LYS A 94 -12.09 -14.63 -10.61
CA LYS A 94 -13.02 -13.55 -10.26
C LYS A 94 -12.36 -12.41 -9.49
N ARG A 95 -11.21 -12.69 -8.87
CA ARG A 95 -10.46 -11.72 -8.06
C ARG A 95 -9.34 -11.05 -8.85
N LEU A 96 -8.77 -11.76 -9.81
CA LEU A 96 -7.70 -11.23 -10.63
C LEU A 96 -8.28 -10.45 -11.81
N MET A 97 -7.86 -9.21 -11.94
CA MET A 97 -8.16 -8.38 -13.10
C MET A 97 -7.24 -8.72 -14.26
N SER A 98 -5.96 -8.77 -13.99
CA SER A 98 -4.96 -9.16 -14.98
C SER A 98 -3.77 -9.84 -14.32
N PHE A 99 -2.98 -10.52 -15.16
CA PHE A 99 -1.70 -11.03 -14.73
C PHE A 99 -0.71 -11.14 -15.89
N LYS A 100 0.60 -11.09 -15.54
CA LYS A 100 1.71 -11.16 -16.46
C LYS A 100 2.80 -12.05 -15.86
N LEU A 101 3.45 -12.84 -16.70
CA LEU A 101 4.65 -13.59 -16.35
C LEU A 101 5.84 -12.92 -17.02
N TRP A 102 6.78 -12.46 -16.23
CA TRP A 102 7.94 -11.72 -16.68
C TRP A 102 9.18 -12.58 -16.67
N ARG A 103 9.99 -12.42 -17.72
CA ARG A 103 11.39 -12.86 -17.71
C ARG A 103 12.26 -11.82 -17.00
N PRO A 104 13.40 -12.20 -16.39
CA PRO A 104 14.29 -11.26 -15.72
C PRO A 104 14.83 -10.11 -16.58
N ASP A 105 14.77 -10.24 -17.88
CA ASP A 105 15.20 -9.19 -18.83
C ASP A 105 14.11 -8.15 -19.17
N GLY A 106 12.93 -8.24 -18.54
CA GLY A 106 11.79 -7.36 -18.78
C GLY A 106 10.89 -7.77 -19.95
N THR A 107 11.02 -9.01 -20.46
CA THR A 107 10.15 -9.54 -21.51
C THR A 107 8.94 -10.23 -20.89
N ILE A 108 7.74 -9.96 -21.40
CA ILE A 108 6.49 -10.61 -20.99
C ILE A 108 6.38 -11.95 -21.68
N LEU A 109 6.48 -13.04 -20.93
CA LEU A 109 6.35 -14.42 -21.44
C LEU A 109 4.90 -14.83 -21.62
N TYR A 110 4.03 -14.36 -20.73
CA TYR A 110 2.61 -14.62 -20.77
C TYR A 110 1.83 -13.43 -20.16
N SER A 111 0.64 -13.19 -20.72
CA SER A 111 -0.33 -12.24 -20.18
C SER A 111 -1.74 -12.68 -20.60
N ASN A 112 -2.75 -12.39 -19.78
CA ASN A 112 -4.14 -12.50 -20.18
C ASN A 112 -4.49 -11.49 -21.30
N ASN A 113 -3.79 -10.34 -21.36
CA ASN A 113 -3.78 -9.48 -22.54
C ASN A 113 -2.75 -10.00 -23.55
N LYS A 114 -3.23 -10.75 -24.56
CA LYS A 114 -2.36 -11.44 -25.54
C LYS A 114 -1.47 -10.48 -26.35
N GLU A 115 -1.86 -9.20 -26.49
CA GLU A 115 -1.09 -8.19 -27.23
C GLU A 115 0.22 -7.79 -26.53
N GLN A 116 0.32 -8.09 -25.24
CA GLN A 116 1.51 -7.79 -24.45
C GLN A 116 2.57 -8.89 -24.50
N ILE A 117 2.21 -10.11 -24.92
CA ILE A 117 3.13 -11.25 -24.97
C ILE A 117 4.29 -10.96 -25.93
N GLY A 118 5.50 -11.21 -25.48
CA GLY A 118 6.74 -10.97 -26.22
C GLY A 118 7.22 -9.52 -26.22
N ARG A 119 6.45 -8.58 -25.67
CA ARG A 119 6.92 -7.19 -25.52
C ARG A 119 7.96 -7.11 -24.41
N LYS A 120 8.95 -6.26 -24.63
CA LYS A 120 9.94 -5.90 -23.62
C LYS A 120 9.63 -4.50 -23.11
N LEU A 121 9.35 -4.39 -21.83
CA LEU A 121 9.01 -3.13 -21.17
C LEU A 121 10.09 -2.77 -20.15
N PRO A 122 10.18 -1.48 -19.74
CA PRO A 122 11.05 -1.07 -18.64
C PRO A 122 10.73 -1.85 -17.37
N ILE A 123 11.77 -2.19 -16.62
CA ILE A 123 11.64 -2.88 -15.35
C ILE A 123 11.21 -1.83 -14.31
N SER A 124 10.04 -2.05 -13.68
CA SER A 124 9.52 -1.21 -12.60
C SER A 124 10.28 -1.48 -11.29
N ASP A 125 10.11 -0.61 -10.31
CA ASP A 125 10.73 -0.77 -8.99
C ASP A 125 10.22 -2.04 -8.28
N GLY A 126 8.91 -2.34 -8.42
CA GLY A 126 8.30 -3.57 -7.91
C GLY A 126 8.89 -4.81 -8.56
N LEU A 127 8.96 -4.83 -9.89
CA LEU A 127 9.57 -5.92 -10.66
C LEU A 127 11.05 -6.10 -10.32
N GLN A 128 11.80 -5.00 -10.19
CA GLN A 128 13.21 -5.04 -9.82
C GLN A 128 13.40 -5.65 -8.43
N THR A 129 12.56 -5.28 -7.48
CA THR A 129 12.61 -5.84 -6.12
C THR A 129 12.28 -7.34 -6.14
N ALA A 130 11.27 -7.75 -6.90
CA ALA A 130 10.89 -9.15 -7.03
C ALA A 130 12.01 -10.00 -7.68
N LEU A 131 12.77 -9.44 -8.60
CA LEU A 131 13.96 -10.10 -9.18
C LEU A 131 15.07 -10.37 -8.15
N THR A 132 15.04 -9.72 -6.98
CA THR A 132 15.91 -10.07 -5.85
C THR A 132 15.41 -11.26 -5.00
N GLY A 133 14.28 -11.87 -5.36
CA GLY A 133 13.66 -12.98 -4.64
C GLY A 133 12.69 -12.55 -3.54
N LYS A 134 12.27 -11.28 -3.52
CA LYS A 134 11.34 -10.75 -2.51
C LYS A 134 9.99 -10.46 -3.14
N MET A 135 8.91 -10.99 -2.56
CA MET A 135 7.56 -10.59 -2.95
C MET A 135 7.33 -9.11 -2.63
N VAL A 136 6.69 -8.41 -3.56
CA VAL A 136 6.23 -7.02 -3.40
C VAL A 136 4.73 -7.00 -3.55
N ALA A 137 4.04 -6.23 -2.70
CA ALA A 137 2.61 -5.99 -2.82
C ALA A 137 2.35 -4.50 -2.57
N GLU A 138 1.76 -3.83 -3.54
CA GLU A 138 1.48 -2.39 -3.54
C GLU A 138 -0.01 -2.15 -3.81
N TYR A 139 -0.59 -1.23 -3.03
CA TYR A 139 -2.00 -0.90 -3.18
C TYR A 139 -2.15 0.42 -3.91
N ASP A 140 -3.03 0.45 -4.92
CA ASP A 140 -3.43 1.63 -5.70
C ASP A 140 -2.27 2.38 -6.40
N ASN A 141 -1.16 1.68 -6.63
CA ASN A 141 0.03 2.23 -7.32
C ASN A 141 0.18 1.58 -8.70
N VAL A 142 -0.71 1.94 -9.63
CA VAL A 142 -0.77 1.33 -10.98
C VAL A 142 -0.15 2.29 -12.00
N ASP A 143 1.08 2.75 -11.76
CA ASP A 143 1.75 3.74 -12.62
C ASP A 143 2.75 3.13 -13.61
N ASP A 144 2.94 1.81 -13.58
CA ASP A 144 3.94 1.12 -14.36
C ASP A 144 3.60 1.04 -15.86
N ALA A 145 4.64 1.00 -16.68
CA ALA A 145 4.50 0.84 -18.13
C ALA A 145 3.87 -0.54 -18.46
N GLY A 146 2.82 -0.54 -19.27
CA GLY A 146 2.08 -1.75 -19.62
C GLY A 146 0.90 -2.06 -18.71
N SER A 147 0.56 -1.15 -17.80
CA SER A 147 -0.60 -1.26 -16.90
C SER A 147 -1.71 -0.24 -17.25
N GLU A 148 -1.76 0.19 -18.50
CA GLU A 148 -2.73 1.18 -18.96
C GLU A 148 -4.17 0.70 -18.82
N SER A 149 -4.45 -0.58 -19.13
CA SER A 149 -5.79 -1.17 -19.01
C SER A 149 -6.25 -1.29 -17.55
N GLU A 150 -5.34 -1.59 -16.65
CA GLU A 150 -5.56 -1.67 -15.21
C GLU A 150 -5.90 -0.29 -14.65
N ARG A 151 -5.15 0.73 -15.04
CA ARG A 151 -5.35 2.12 -14.68
C ARG A 151 -6.70 2.69 -15.18
N GLU A 152 -7.06 2.38 -16.43
CA GLU A 152 -8.32 2.81 -17.03
C GLU A 152 -9.56 2.18 -16.38
N SER A 153 -9.41 1.07 -15.67
CA SER A 153 -10.51 0.41 -14.96
C SER A 153 -11.11 1.27 -13.85
N GLY A 154 -10.31 2.15 -13.25
CA GLY A 154 -10.70 2.97 -12.10
C GLY A 154 -11.07 2.18 -10.84
N MET A 155 -10.76 0.87 -10.81
CA MET A 155 -10.99 0.02 -9.64
C MET A 155 -9.79 0.07 -8.68
N PRO A 156 -10.02 -0.05 -7.37
CA PRO A 156 -8.92 -0.23 -6.43
C PRO A 156 -8.25 -1.57 -6.68
N LEU A 157 -6.98 -1.55 -6.98
CA LEU A 157 -6.19 -2.74 -7.31
C LEU A 157 -5.06 -2.94 -6.31
N LEU A 158 -4.79 -4.20 -5.98
CA LEU A 158 -3.59 -4.64 -5.29
C LEU A 158 -2.67 -5.25 -6.34
N GLU A 159 -1.55 -4.59 -6.59
CA GLU A 159 -0.50 -5.08 -7.46
C GLU A 159 0.45 -5.96 -6.66
N VAL A 160 0.74 -7.14 -7.17
CA VAL A 160 1.62 -8.09 -6.50
C VAL A 160 2.63 -8.64 -7.50
N TYR A 161 3.91 -8.55 -7.13
CA TYR A 161 5.01 -9.20 -7.83
C TYR A 161 5.50 -10.39 -6.99
N ASN A 162 5.34 -11.60 -7.50
CA ASN A 162 5.78 -12.82 -6.86
C ASN A 162 6.93 -13.48 -7.65
N PRO A 163 8.13 -13.61 -7.06
CA PRO A 163 9.24 -14.28 -7.75
C PRO A 163 8.99 -15.76 -7.87
N VAL A 164 9.20 -16.32 -9.06
CA VAL A 164 9.22 -17.76 -9.29
C VAL A 164 10.65 -18.26 -9.14
N LEU A 165 10.87 -19.07 -8.11
CA LEU A 165 12.20 -19.57 -7.78
C LEU A 165 12.42 -20.94 -8.40
N GLN A 166 13.63 -21.19 -8.87
CA GLN A 166 14.03 -22.52 -9.29
C GLN A 166 14.24 -23.41 -8.07
N PRO A 167 13.63 -24.61 -8.02
CA PRO A 167 13.64 -25.43 -6.81
C PRO A 167 15.03 -25.83 -6.28
N TRP A 168 16.02 -25.96 -7.17
CA TRP A 168 17.33 -26.47 -6.81
C TRP A 168 18.39 -25.40 -6.53
N SER A 169 18.32 -24.25 -7.21
CA SER A 169 19.30 -23.17 -7.06
C SER A 169 18.76 -22.03 -6.18
N GLY A 170 17.45 -21.86 -6.10
CA GLY A 170 16.83 -20.70 -5.48
C GLY A 170 16.91 -19.42 -6.32
N ASP A 171 17.40 -19.52 -7.56
CA ASP A 171 17.47 -18.38 -8.46
C ASP A 171 16.09 -17.96 -8.94
N VAL A 172 15.88 -16.67 -9.12
CA VAL A 172 14.64 -16.14 -9.71
C VAL A 172 14.68 -16.37 -11.22
N VAL A 173 13.81 -17.24 -11.71
CA VAL A 173 13.73 -17.60 -13.14
C VAL A 173 12.64 -16.83 -13.88
N ALA A 174 11.63 -16.33 -13.16
CA ALA A 174 10.56 -15.48 -13.66
C ALA A 174 9.95 -14.70 -12.51
N VAL A 175 9.14 -13.70 -12.82
CA VAL A 175 8.31 -12.98 -11.83
C VAL A 175 6.87 -13.01 -12.32
N LEU A 176 5.97 -13.39 -11.47
CA LEU A 176 4.54 -13.29 -11.68
C LEU A 176 4.03 -11.98 -11.12
N GLU A 177 3.49 -11.14 -11.99
CA GLU A 177 2.77 -9.92 -11.64
C GLU A 177 1.29 -10.18 -11.80
N PHE A 178 0.51 -9.81 -10.80
CA PHE A 178 -0.95 -9.88 -10.90
C PHE A 178 -1.62 -8.71 -10.19
N TYR A 179 -2.75 -8.30 -10.76
CA TYR A 179 -3.60 -7.25 -10.23
C TYR A 179 -4.86 -7.87 -9.64
N GLU A 180 -4.99 -7.78 -8.34
CA GLU A 180 -6.15 -8.27 -7.61
C GLU A 180 -7.14 -7.13 -7.37
N ILE A 181 -8.44 -7.38 -7.63
CA ILE A 181 -9.50 -6.44 -7.32
C ILE A 181 -9.62 -6.31 -5.80
N ALA A 182 -9.34 -5.13 -5.28
CA ALA A 182 -9.12 -4.89 -3.86
C ALA A 182 -10.33 -4.24 -3.15
N THR A 183 -11.56 -4.48 -3.60
CA THR A 183 -12.77 -3.89 -2.99
C THR A 183 -12.95 -4.28 -1.53
N ASP A 184 -12.82 -5.56 -1.20
CA ASP A 184 -12.93 -6.06 0.18
C ASP A 184 -11.77 -5.59 1.05
N PHE A 185 -10.58 -5.50 0.46
CA PHE A 185 -9.39 -4.93 1.05
C PHE A 185 -9.58 -3.45 1.40
N GLN A 186 -10.15 -2.66 0.49
CA GLN A 186 -10.44 -1.24 0.72
C GLN A 186 -11.37 -1.02 1.92
N HIS A 187 -12.40 -1.86 2.06
CA HIS A 187 -13.28 -1.82 3.23
C HIS A 187 -12.54 -2.11 4.53
N SER A 188 -11.71 -3.14 4.54
CA SER A 188 -10.89 -3.53 5.70
C SER A 188 -9.88 -2.45 6.06
N LEU A 189 -9.23 -1.84 5.07
CA LEU A 189 -8.31 -0.72 5.24
C LEU A 189 -9.00 0.51 5.84
N ASN A 190 -10.13 0.91 5.30
CA ASN A 190 -10.86 2.08 5.77
C ASN A 190 -11.30 1.89 7.23
N HIS A 191 -11.72 0.68 7.59
CA HIS A 191 -12.08 0.36 8.98
C HIS A 191 -10.86 0.43 9.91
N ALA A 192 -9.73 -0.14 9.52
CA ALA A 192 -8.49 -0.10 10.29
C ALA A 192 -7.94 1.33 10.43
N ARG A 193 -7.98 2.12 9.35
CA ARG A 193 -7.62 3.53 9.35
C ARG A 193 -8.48 4.33 10.32
N LEU A 194 -9.81 4.19 10.24
CA LEU A 194 -10.73 4.89 11.14
C LEU A 194 -10.49 4.53 12.60
N GLN A 195 -10.33 3.25 12.90
CA GLN A 195 -10.05 2.77 14.25
C GLN A 195 -8.72 3.32 14.78
N SER A 196 -7.67 3.34 13.96
CA SER A 196 -6.37 3.91 14.31
C SER A 196 -6.48 5.40 14.63
N TRP A 197 -7.18 6.18 13.79
CA TRP A 197 -7.37 7.61 14.03
C TRP A 197 -8.14 7.88 15.32
N ILE A 198 -9.18 7.10 15.64
CA ILE A 198 -9.93 7.23 16.90
C ILE A 198 -9.01 7.00 18.10
N VAL A 199 -8.16 5.95 18.06
CA VAL A 199 -7.23 5.64 19.15
C VAL A 199 -6.20 6.75 19.35
N VAL A 200 -5.57 7.22 18.26
CA VAL A 200 -4.56 8.29 18.30
C VAL A 200 -5.18 9.57 18.85
N LEU A 201 -6.38 9.92 18.40
CA LEU A 201 -7.09 11.13 18.83
C LEU A 201 -7.50 11.04 20.30
N ALA A 202 -8.02 9.90 20.76
CA ALA A 202 -8.39 9.66 22.16
C ALA A 202 -7.16 9.78 23.08
N PHE A 203 -6.04 9.19 22.67
CA PHE A 203 -4.80 9.27 23.43
C PHE A 203 -4.29 10.72 23.54
N THR A 204 -4.28 11.44 22.43
CA THR A 204 -3.86 12.85 22.40
C THR A 204 -4.77 13.75 23.21
N MET A 205 -6.09 13.57 23.13
CA MET A 205 -7.03 14.33 23.95
C MET A 205 -6.84 14.07 25.45
N THR A 206 -6.67 12.82 25.83
CA THR A 206 -6.43 12.45 27.24
C THR A 206 -5.14 13.07 27.74
N PHE A 207 -4.06 12.97 26.98
CA PHE A 207 -2.77 13.57 27.33
C PHE A 207 -2.88 15.10 27.47
N PHE A 208 -3.54 15.76 26.53
CA PHE A 208 -3.74 17.21 26.57
C PHE A 208 -4.64 17.64 27.73
N ALA A 209 -5.66 16.88 28.07
CA ALA A 209 -6.52 17.14 29.22
C ALA A 209 -5.74 17.06 30.55
N ILE A 210 -4.87 16.05 30.70
CA ILE A 210 -3.99 15.92 31.88
C ILE A 210 -3.04 17.11 31.98
N LEU A 211 -2.36 17.48 30.90
CA LEU A 211 -1.47 18.64 30.84
C LEU A 211 -2.21 19.94 31.22
N SER A 212 -3.39 20.14 30.64
CA SER A 212 -4.22 21.30 30.90
C SER A 212 -4.61 21.40 32.41
N ALA A 213 -5.01 20.26 32.97
CA ALA A 213 -5.35 20.20 34.40
C ALA A 213 -4.16 20.56 35.30
N LEU A 214 -2.95 20.07 34.97
CA LEU A 214 -1.72 20.40 35.70
C LEU A 214 -1.39 21.91 35.62
N VAL A 215 -1.49 22.50 34.43
CA VAL A 215 -1.22 23.91 34.17
C VAL A 215 -2.21 24.80 34.96
N PHE A 216 -3.51 24.48 34.90
CA PHE A 216 -4.53 25.23 35.66
C PHE A 216 -4.36 25.10 37.16
N LYS A 217 -3.99 23.92 37.68
CA LYS A 217 -3.71 23.71 39.08
C LYS A 217 -2.48 24.51 39.56
N GLY A 218 -1.41 24.51 38.74
CA GLY A 218 -0.19 25.25 38.99
C GLY A 218 -0.41 26.77 38.98
N SER A 219 -1.16 27.31 38.03
CA SER A 219 -1.50 28.72 37.92
C SER A 219 -2.30 29.21 39.14
N ARG A 220 -3.25 28.43 39.64
CA ARG A 220 -4.03 28.79 40.85
C ARG A 220 -3.22 28.80 42.13
N MET A 221 -2.08 28.11 42.21
CA MET A 221 -1.20 28.12 43.36
C MET A 221 -0.28 29.36 43.41
N ILE A 222 -0.01 29.96 42.26
CA ILE A 222 0.86 31.16 42.14
C ILE A 222 0.05 32.43 42.39
N ASP A 223 -1.25 32.44 42.11
CA ASP A 223 -2.16 33.57 42.32
C ASP A 223 -2.72 33.66 43.78
N ARG A 224 -2.25 32.83 44.73
CA ARG A 224 -2.51 32.89 46.17
C ARG A 224 -1.27 33.32 46.93
#